data_0a057538f0b2a71829199b163b5d993a
#
_entry.id   0a057538f0b2a71829199b163b5d993a
#
_cell.length_a   1.000
_cell.length_b   1.000
_cell.length_c   1.000
_cell.angle_alpha   90.00
_cell.angle_beta   90.00
_cell.angle_gamma   90.00
#
_symmetry.space_group_name_H-M   'P 1'
#
loop_
_entity.id
_entity.type
_entity.pdbx_description
1 polymer ?
#
loop_
_entity_poly.entity_id
_entity_poly.type
_entity_poly.pdbx_seq_one_letter_code
_entity_poly.pdbx_strand_id
1 'polypeptide(L)'
;MHTFGVRIFKHAGTDYPRFLPTIRKSILSHEPKLATNTLKSLTLRYGQAYIMEFSPHDFEPKIKILLLTDSAMYIEKIISQRVENLLKYRFNFILEIDRPSSTPDLILETDVIDTKYSDSKRLFINLEVAPKDRENILTACKDILKEKY
;
A
#
# COMPACT_ATOMS: atom_id res chain seq x y z
N MET A 1 2.17 8.24 -20.68
CA MET A 1 2.55 6.94 -20.12
C MET A 1 3.99 6.89 -19.61
N HIS A 2 4.97 7.36 -20.39
CA HIS A 2 6.37 7.35 -19.95
C HIS A 2 6.67 8.19 -18.71
N THR A 3 6.01 9.34 -18.54
CA THR A 3 6.22 10.25 -17.41
C THR A 3 5.80 9.64 -16.07
N PHE A 4 4.74 8.84 -16.02
CA PHE A 4 4.28 8.21 -14.78
C PHE A 4 5.23 7.11 -14.31
N GLY A 5 5.65 6.23 -15.20
CA GLY A 5 6.60 5.17 -14.88
C GLY A 5 7.96 5.71 -14.41
N VAL A 6 8.47 6.76 -15.07
CA VAL A 6 9.72 7.43 -14.67
C VAL A 6 9.60 8.06 -13.29
N ARG A 7 8.45 8.68 -12.99
CA ARG A 7 8.22 9.32 -11.70
C ARG A 7 8.14 8.29 -10.57
N ILE A 8 7.43 7.18 -10.77
CA ILE A 8 7.38 6.09 -9.80
C ILE A 8 8.78 5.51 -9.57
N PHE A 9 9.54 5.29 -10.63
CA PHE A 9 10.88 4.73 -10.53
C PHE A 9 11.85 5.65 -9.77
N LYS A 10 11.76 6.96 -9.99
CA LYS A 10 12.59 7.95 -9.29
C LYS A 10 12.42 7.88 -7.77
N HIS A 11 11.22 7.56 -7.30
CA HIS A 11 10.90 7.49 -5.88
C HIS A 11 10.85 6.06 -5.32
N ALA A 12 11.11 5.06 -6.17
CA ALA A 12 10.98 3.65 -5.78
C ALA A 12 11.85 3.26 -4.58
N GLY A 13 13.05 3.84 -4.45
CA GLY A 13 13.94 3.58 -3.32
C GLY A 13 13.44 4.15 -1.99
N THR A 14 12.62 5.19 -2.01
CA THR A 14 12.06 5.84 -0.81
C THR A 14 10.67 5.31 -0.48
N ASP A 15 9.79 5.24 -1.47
CA ASP A 15 8.39 4.85 -1.29
C ASP A 15 8.20 3.34 -1.27
N TYR A 16 9.07 2.60 -1.94
CA TYR A 16 9.00 1.14 -2.07
C TYR A 16 10.35 0.51 -1.72
N PRO A 17 10.74 0.51 -0.44
CA PRO A 17 12.11 0.11 -0.03
C PRO A 17 12.47 -1.34 -0.31
N ARG A 18 11.49 -2.20 -0.56
CA ARG A 18 11.74 -3.63 -0.87
C ARG A 18 11.80 -3.94 -2.36
N PHE A 19 11.38 -3.01 -3.19
CA PHE A 19 11.26 -3.23 -4.63
C PHE A 19 12.62 -3.58 -5.28
N LEU A 20 13.55 -2.64 -5.26
CA LEU A 20 14.87 -2.86 -5.88
C LEU A 20 15.69 -3.97 -5.19
N PRO A 21 15.73 -4.06 -3.85
CA PRO A 21 16.40 -5.19 -3.20
C PRO A 21 15.84 -6.56 -3.57
N THR A 22 14.53 -6.69 -3.77
CA THR A 22 13.91 -7.95 -4.19
C THR A 22 14.33 -8.33 -5.61
N ILE A 23 14.35 -7.36 -6.53
CA ILE A 23 14.84 -7.59 -7.90
C ILE A 23 16.30 -7.99 -7.91
N ARG A 24 17.13 -7.28 -7.15
CA ARG A 24 18.57 -7.60 -7.00
C ARG A 24 18.78 -9.03 -6.50
N LYS A 25 18.04 -9.44 -5.48
CA LYS A 25 18.11 -10.79 -4.90
C LYS A 25 17.71 -11.85 -5.94
N SER A 26 16.69 -11.58 -6.74
CA SER A 26 16.25 -12.48 -7.81
C SER A 26 17.33 -12.65 -8.89
N ILE A 27 17.97 -11.57 -9.30
CA ILE A 27 19.08 -11.62 -10.27
C ILE A 27 20.25 -12.45 -9.71
N LEU A 28 20.64 -12.21 -8.46
CA LEU A 28 21.73 -12.95 -7.82
C LEU A 28 21.44 -14.45 -7.66
N SER A 29 20.17 -14.83 -7.52
CA SER A 29 19.79 -16.25 -7.44
C SER A 29 20.04 -17.00 -8.75
N HIS A 30 20.00 -16.31 -9.90
CA HIS A 30 20.26 -16.88 -11.23
C HIS A 30 21.71 -16.74 -11.66
N GLU A 31 22.36 -15.65 -11.27
CA GLU A 31 23.73 -15.30 -11.65
C GLU A 31 24.53 -14.83 -10.42
N PRO A 32 24.99 -15.77 -9.56
CA PRO A 32 25.58 -15.41 -8.26
C PRO A 32 26.94 -14.67 -8.35
N LYS A 33 27.62 -14.75 -9.49
CA LYS A 33 28.99 -14.22 -9.68
C LYS A 33 29.05 -12.90 -10.44
N LEU A 34 27.94 -12.18 -10.58
CA LEU A 34 27.94 -10.91 -11.28
C LEU A 34 28.78 -9.85 -10.55
N ALA A 35 29.53 -9.06 -11.32
CA ALA A 35 30.23 -7.89 -10.81
C ALA A 35 29.22 -6.86 -10.26
N THR A 36 29.63 -6.11 -9.22
CA THR A 36 28.75 -5.16 -8.54
C THR A 36 28.12 -4.12 -9.48
N ASN A 37 28.90 -3.58 -10.39
CA ASN A 37 28.40 -2.59 -11.38
C ASN A 37 27.41 -3.19 -12.37
N THR A 38 27.66 -4.40 -12.82
CA THR A 38 26.75 -5.13 -13.72
C THR A 38 25.45 -5.46 -12.99
N LEU A 39 25.52 -5.91 -11.75
CA LEU A 39 24.35 -6.20 -10.92
C LEU A 39 23.49 -4.95 -10.72
N LYS A 40 24.11 -3.80 -10.40
CA LYS A 40 23.41 -2.53 -10.24
C LYS A 40 22.69 -2.12 -11.53
N SER A 41 23.37 -2.21 -12.66
CA SER A 41 22.80 -1.88 -13.97
C SER A 41 21.61 -2.78 -14.32
N LEU A 42 21.73 -4.09 -14.11
CA LEU A 42 20.66 -5.04 -14.37
C LEU A 42 19.48 -4.83 -13.43
N THR A 43 19.72 -4.56 -12.15
CA THR A 43 18.68 -4.27 -11.17
C THR A 43 17.83 -3.08 -11.60
N LEU A 44 18.46 -2.00 -12.07
CA LEU A 44 17.75 -0.83 -12.56
C LEU A 44 16.96 -1.13 -13.84
N ARG A 45 17.53 -1.88 -14.78
CA ARG A 45 16.83 -2.26 -16.01
C ARG A 45 15.60 -3.13 -15.76
N TYR A 46 15.74 -4.16 -14.95
CA TYR A 46 14.62 -5.03 -14.61
C TYR A 46 13.58 -4.30 -13.77
N GLY A 47 14.02 -3.40 -12.90
CA GLY A 47 13.10 -2.53 -12.14
C GLY A 47 12.26 -1.65 -13.05
N GLN A 48 12.84 -1.03 -14.05
CA GLN A 48 12.13 -0.24 -15.04
C GLN A 48 11.13 -1.08 -15.85
N ALA A 49 11.54 -2.26 -16.29
CA ALA A 49 10.69 -3.18 -17.03
C ALA A 49 9.49 -3.63 -16.17
N TYR A 50 9.73 -3.93 -14.89
CA TYR A 50 8.68 -4.33 -13.97
C TYR A 50 7.59 -3.25 -13.80
N ILE A 51 7.99 -2.00 -13.62
CA ILE A 51 7.06 -0.87 -13.44
C ILE A 51 6.18 -0.64 -14.67
N MET A 52 6.62 -1.05 -15.86
CA MET A 52 5.81 -0.93 -17.06
C MET A 52 4.53 -1.77 -17.04
N GLU A 53 4.53 -2.90 -16.33
CA GLU A 53 3.40 -3.84 -16.29
C GLU A 53 2.83 -4.05 -14.88
N PHE A 54 3.66 -3.90 -13.85
CA PHE A 54 3.33 -4.22 -12.48
C PHE A 54 3.57 -3.03 -11.55
N SER A 55 3.08 -3.12 -10.34
CA SER A 55 3.27 -2.09 -9.35
C SER A 55 4.42 -2.42 -8.39
N PRO A 56 5.31 -1.45 -8.08
CA PRO A 56 6.41 -1.69 -7.14
C PRO A 56 5.95 -1.97 -5.71
N HIS A 57 4.73 -1.58 -5.34
CA HIS A 57 4.19 -1.88 -4.01
C HIS A 57 3.82 -3.36 -3.83
N ASP A 58 3.80 -4.17 -4.88
CA ASP A 58 3.50 -5.60 -4.79
C ASP A 58 4.49 -6.36 -3.89
N PHE A 59 5.70 -5.83 -3.73
CA PHE A 59 6.72 -6.40 -2.84
C PHE A 59 6.59 -5.94 -1.39
N GLU A 60 5.74 -4.96 -1.13
CA GLU A 60 5.48 -4.51 0.24
C GLU A 60 4.45 -5.42 0.93
N PRO A 61 4.49 -5.51 2.28
CA PRO A 61 3.51 -6.31 2.99
C PRO A 61 2.10 -5.76 2.82
N LYS A 62 1.13 -6.65 2.85
CA LYS A 62 -0.28 -6.28 2.77
C LYS A 62 -0.75 -5.65 4.07
N ILE A 63 -1.40 -4.51 3.95
CA ILE A 63 -2.11 -3.84 5.04
C ILE A 63 -3.57 -4.26 4.98
N LYS A 64 -4.08 -4.79 6.07
CA LYS A 64 -5.49 -5.20 6.17
C LYS A 64 -6.29 -4.04 6.73
N ILE A 65 -7.19 -3.51 5.93
CA ILE A 65 -8.02 -2.35 6.26
C ILE A 65 -9.47 -2.79 6.32
N LEU A 66 -10.13 -2.47 7.42
CA LEU A 66 -11.55 -2.70 7.62
C LEU A 66 -12.28 -1.36 7.62
N LEU A 67 -13.28 -1.24 6.76
CA LEU A 67 -14.19 -0.09 6.76
C LEU A 67 -15.46 -0.46 7.51
N LEU A 68 -15.74 0.28 8.58
CA LEU A 68 -16.97 0.17 9.37
C LEU A 68 -17.80 1.43 9.15
N THR A 69 -18.98 1.28 8.60
CA THR A 69 -19.90 2.38 8.37
C THR A 69 -21.34 1.89 8.56
N ASP A 70 -22.15 2.73 9.16
CA ASP A 70 -23.60 2.49 9.33
C ASP A 70 -24.41 3.13 8.20
N SER A 71 -23.72 3.60 7.17
CA SER A 71 -24.33 4.28 6.04
C SER A 71 -24.99 3.31 5.06
N ALA A 72 -25.87 3.84 4.20
CA ALA A 72 -26.48 3.07 3.15
C ALA A 72 -25.45 2.49 2.18
N MET A 73 -25.79 1.36 1.56
CA MET A 73 -24.87 0.59 0.72
C MET A 73 -24.20 1.44 -0.40
N TYR A 74 -24.92 2.38 -0.99
CA TYR A 74 -24.33 3.22 -2.05
C TYR A 74 -23.30 4.22 -1.49
N ILE A 75 -23.49 4.72 -0.27
CA ILE A 75 -22.51 5.60 0.41
C ILE A 75 -21.28 4.79 0.78
N GLU A 76 -21.47 3.59 1.28
CA GLU A 76 -20.41 2.64 1.60
C GLU A 76 -19.52 2.37 0.37
N LYS A 77 -20.13 2.16 -0.79
CA LYS A 77 -19.39 2.00 -2.05
C LYS A 77 -18.59 3.24 -2.43
N ILE A 78 -19.15 4.43 -2.23
CA ILE A 78 -18.45 5.70 -2.52
C ILE A 78 -17.24 5.86 -1.62
N ILE A 79 -17.39 5.60 -0.32
CA ILE A 79 -16.29 5.70 0.65
C ILE A 79 -15.20 4.70 0.29
N SER A 80 -15.57 3.45 0.07
CA SER A 80 -14.60 2.41 -0.26
C SER A 80 -13.85 2.71 -1.56
N GLN A 81 -14.52 3.23 -2.56
CA GLN A 81 -13.90 3.66 -3.81
C GLN A 81 -12.90 4.80 -3.61
N ARG A 82 -13.24 5.77 -2.79
CA ARG A 82 -12.33 6.89 -2.47
C ARG A 82 -11.09 6.41 -1.71
N VAL A 83 -11.26 5.51 -0.76
CA VAL A 83 -10.14 4.91 -0.03
C VAL A 83 -9.26 4.08 -0.97
N GLU A 84 -9.85 3.23 -1.80
CA GLU A 84 -9.11 2.46 -2.80
C GLU A 84 -8.31 3.36 -3.75
N ASN A 85 -8.93 4.41 -4.28
CA ASN A 85 -8.26 5.36 -5.17
C ASN A 85 -7.10 6.08 -4.49
N LEU A 86 -7.21 6.34 -3.19
CA LEU A 86 -6.13 6.93 -2.42
C LEU A 86 -4.93 5.99 -2.28
N LEU A 87 -5.18 4.69 -2.08
CA LEU A 87 -4.17 3.72 -1.66
C LEU A 87 -3.61 2.85 -2.78
N LYS A 88 -4.37 2.64 -3.86
CA LYS A 88 -4.06 1.62 -4.89
C LYS A 88 -2.70 1.72 -5.57
N TYR A 89 -2.11 2.90 -5.63
CA TYR A 89 -0.79 3.12 -6.22
C TYR A 89 0.31 3.35 -5.19
N ARG A 90 -0.01 3.28 -3.91
CA ARG A 90 0.93 3.61 -2.82
C ARG A 90 1.22 2.45 -1.89
N PHE A 91 0.25 1.58 -1.70
CA PHE A 91 0.35 0.47 -0.75
C PHE A 91 -0.19 -0.82 -1.34
N ASN A 92 0.34 -1.93 -0.82
CA ASN A 92 -0.25 -3.25 -1.02
C ASN A 92 -1.26 -3.45 0.12
N PHE A 93 -2.54 -3.54 -0.18
CA PHE A 93 -3.60 -3.56 0.83
C PHE A 93 -4.78 -4.44 0.44
N ILE A 94 -5.55 -4.83 1.45
CA ILE A 94 -6.85 -5.46 1.29
C ILE A 94 -7.86 -4.59 2.04
N LEU A 95 -8.90 -4.13 1.36
CA LEU A 95 -9.99 -3.38 1.95
C LEU A 95 -11.22 -4.29 2.07
N GLU A 96 -11.65 -4.52 3.29
CA GLU A 96 -12.86 -5.28 3.60
C GLU A 96 -13.89 -4.37 4.24
N ILE A 97 -15.16 -4.70 4.06
CA ILE A 97 -16.28 -3.89 4.57
C ILE A 97 -17.07 -4.72 5.58
N ASP A 98 -17.32 -4.15 6.75
CA ASP A 98 -18.12 -4.70 7.86
C ASP A 98 -17.60 -5.99 8.49
N ARG A 99 -17.06 -6.93 7.71
CA ARG A 99 -16.61 -8.24 8.21
C ARG A 99 -15.20 -8.54 7.75
N PRO A 100 -14.23 -8.55 8.66
CA PRO A 100 -12.85 -8.90 8.31
C PRO A 100 -12.68 -10.41 8.23
N SER A 101 -11.85 -10.87 7.28
CA SER A 101 -11.43 -12.28 7.18
C SER A 101 -10.39 -12.65 8.25
N SER A 102 -9.71 -11.66 8.80
CA SER A 102 -8.71 -11.80 9.87
C SER A 102 -8.62 -10.46 10.62
N THR A 103 -7.83 -10.42 11.71
CA THR A 103 -7.63 -9.18 12.48
C THR A 103 -7.10 -8.06 11.57
N PRO A 104 -7.82 -6.92 11.46
CA PRO A 104 -7.38 -5.81 10.63
C PRO A 104 -6.20 -5.06 11.25
N ASP A 105 -5.35 -4.47 10.40
CA ASP A 105 -4.27 -3.60 10.84
C ASP A 105 -4.78 -2.17 11.08
N LEU A 106 -5.76 -1.75 10.30
CA LEU A 106 -6.36 -0.41 10.36
C LEU A 106 -7.86 -0.52 10.23
N ILE A 107 -8.58 0.19 11.09
CA ILE A 107 -10.03 0.31 11.03
C ILE A 107 -10.38 1.75 10.69
N LEU A 108 -11.16 1.94 9.63
CA LEU A 108 -11.72 3.23 9.24
C LEU A 108 -13.19 3.24 9.64
N GLU A 109 -13.55 4.14 10.54
CA GLU A 109 -14.91 4.26 11.07
C GLU A 109 -15.50 5.61 10.68
N THR A 110 -16.78 5.63 10.29
CA THR A 110 -17.50 6.89 10.04
C THR A 110 -18.31 7.35 11.24
N ASP A 111 -19.00 6.42 11.89
CA ASP A 111 -19.95 6.74 12.98
C ASP A 111 -20.18 5.58 13.93
N VAL A 112 -19.58 4.43 13.71
CA VAL A 112 -19.77 3.23 14.52
C VAL A 112 -18.65 3.11 15.55
N ILE A 113 -19.00 2.84 16.78
CA ILE A 113 -18.04 2.48 17.84
C ILE A 113 -18.13 0.98 18.05
N ASP A 114 -17.21 0.23 17.48
CA ASP A 114 -17.08 -1.20 17.70
C ASP A 114 -15.81 -1.49 18.50
N THR A 115 -15.97 -2.14 19.65
CA THR A 115 -14.85 -2.45 20.55
C THR A 115 -14.22 -3.82 20.29
N LYS A 116 -14.71 -4.59 19.31
CA LYS A 116 -14.23 -5.95 19.03
C LYS A 116 -12.77 -6.04 18.62
N TYR A 117 -12.22 -4.96 18.09
CA TYR A 117 -10.85 -4.94 17.52
C TYR A 117 -9.99 -3.93 18.27
N SER A 118 -9.86 -4.09 19.58
CA SER A 118 -9.18 -3.13 20.46
C SER A 118 -7.69 -2.96 20.14
N ASP A 119 -7.04 -3.98 19.55
CA ASP A 119 -5.61 -3.93 19.22
C ASP A 119 -5.29 -3.30 17.86
N SER A 120 -6.29 -3.01 17.06
CA SER A 120 -6.12 -2.41 15.74
C SER A 120 -6.09 -0.88 15.84
N LYS A 121 -5.33 -0.24 14.96
CA LYS A 121 -5.40 1.22 14.81
C LYS A 121 -6.77 1.62 14.29
N ARG A 122 -7.32 2.71 14.82
CA ARG A 122 -8.63 3.23 14.43
C ARG A 122 -8.53 4.68 14.00
N LEU A 123 -9.18 5.00 12.89
CA LEU A 123 -9.34 6.36 12.42
C LEU A 123 -10.81 6.65 12.16
N PHE A 124 -11.28 7.77 12.69
CA PHE A 124 -12.59 8.30 12.32
C PHE A 124 -12.43 9.13 11.05
N ILE A 125 -13.24 8.83 10.05
CA ILE A 125 -13.24 9.55 8.78
C ILE A 125 -14.62 10.10 8.48
N ASN A 126 -14.65 11.21 7.75
CA ASN A 126 -15.90 11.77 7.24
C ASN A 126 -16.38 10.98 6.03
N LEU A 127 -17.67 10.95 5.78
CA LEU A 127 -18.26 10.28 4.62
C LEU A 127 -17.65 10.78 3.29
N GLU A 128 -17.19 12.01 3.27
CA GLU A 128 -16.59 12.65 2.10
C GLU A 128 -15.12 12.29 1.90
N VAL A 129 -14.50 11.64 2.88
CA VAL A 129 -13.05 11.39 2.93
C VAL A 129 -12.28 12.68 2.64
N ALA A 130 -12.40 13.61 3.58
CA ALA A 130 -11.81 14.96 3.49
C ALA A 130 -10.29 14.91 3.32
N PRO A 131 -9.63 15.99 2.85
CA PRO A 131 -8.18 16.03 2.67
C PRO A 131 -7.39 15.63 3.92
N LYS A 132 -7.85 16.03 5.11
CA LYS A 132 -7.23 15.66 6.37
C LYS A 132 -7.37 14.16 6.66
N ASP A 133 -8.52 13.57 6.33
CA ASP A 133 -8.73 12.12 6.46
C ASP A 133 -7.78 11.34 5.56
N ARG A 134 -7.58 11.80 4.33
CA ARG A 134 -6.62 11.18 3.40
C ARG A 134 -5.20 11.21 3.96
N GLU A 135 -4.79 12.36 4.49
CA GLU A 135 -3.47 12.51 5.13
C GLU A 135 -3.32 11.55 6.32
N ASN A 136 -4.33 11.47 7.18
CA ASN A 136 -4.32 10.59 8.34
C ASN A 136 -4.27 9.11 7.94
N ILE A 137 -5.01 8.72 6.90
CA ILE A 137 -5.00 7.35 6.38
C ILE A 137 -3.60 7.00 5.84
N LEU A 138 -3.00 7.88 5.04
CA LEU A 138 -1.65 7.67 4.50
C LEU A 138 -0.60 7.55 5.60
N THR A 139 -0.68 8.40 6.62
CA THR A 139 0.24 8.35 7.76
C THR A 139 0.06 7.05 8.55
N ALA A 140 -1.17 6.64 8.81
CA ALA A 140 -1.45 5.39 9.52
C ALA A 140 -0.91 4.18 8.76
N CYS A 141 -1.08 4.13 7.44
CA CYS A 141 -0.55 3.05 6.61
C CYS A 141 0.97 3.00 6.64
N LYS A 142 1.65 4.15 6.58
CA LYS A 142 3.12 4.22 6.71
C LYS A 142 3.59 3.73 8.07
N ASP A 143 2.91 4.11 9.14
CA ASP A 143 3.26 3.67 10.50
C ASP A 143 3.07 2.17 10.66
N ILE A 144 1.99 1.61 10.12
CA ILE A 144 1.74 0.17 10.15
C ILE A 144 2.86 -0.59 9.43
N LEU A 145 3.31 -0.12 8.26
CA LEU A 145 4.43 -0.75 7.55
C LEU A 145 5.72 -0.72 8.35
N LYS A 146 6.00 0.37 9.08
CA LYS A 146 7.17 0.45 9.95
C LYS A 146 7.10 -0.54 11.11
N GLU A 147 5.92 -0.73 11.68
CA GLU A 147 5.72 -1.67 12.80
C GLU A 147 5.82 -3.14 12.37
N LYS A 148 5.51 -3.47 11.12
CA LYS A 148 5.61 -4.84 10.59
C LYS A 148 7.05 -5.29 10.33
N TYR A 149 7.99 -4.39 10.44
CA TYR A 149 9.43 -4.62 10.21
C TYR A 149 10.30 -4.04 11.33
#